data_1086ea0b1497a79fc0fa738d697bb733
#
_entry.id   1086ea0b1497a79fc0fa738d697bb733
#
_cell.length_a   1.000
_cell.length_b   1.000
_cell.length_c   1.000
_cell.angle_alpha   90.00
_cell.angle_beta   90.00
_cell.angle_gamma   90.00
#
_symmetry.space_group_name_H-M   'P 1'
#
loop_
_entity.id
_entity.type
_entity.pdbx_description
1 polymer ?
#
loop_
_entity_poly.entity_id
_entity_poly.type
_entity_poly.pdbx_seq_one_letter_code
_entity_poly.pdbx_strand_id
1 'polypeptide(L)'
;MPRKKKKNNIVIGIDTLEVEIQASILLHENTHIFRSANGVEIGRMKAVKNGYRLSICLPKILREDNIEPFNVNDFKAIQKVLSMIQRELQNLFENTLLEMTVKSCEVNSTIQLSDKEKTAPLLHLLSQILLTKREKLLVAYTGQRTGKRYEVVKNLCNGKRIESIKTPQLSNSRFCFKIYDKSLEQQKTKEQKQNITDRGLLRIEFVYSVRGLKQANTGRTLKEFLTANSINRLLECYKRDYKTYLKKNYKSKRRLLLYDY
;
A
#
# COMPACT_ATOMS: atom_id res chain seq x y z
N MET A 1 6.89 -19.42 35.73
CA MET A 1 6.13 -19.71 34.50
C MET A 1 6.79 -18.93 33.36
N PRO A 2 7.20 -19.55 32.27
CA PRO A 2 7.81 -18.82 31.15
C PRO A 2 6.73 -17.96 30.48
N ARG A 3 6.97 -16.64 30.40
CA ARG A 3 6.11 -15.70 29.66
C ARG A 3 6.05 -16.17 28.21
N LYS A 4 4.89 -16.63 27.75
CA LYS A 4 4.63 -16.87 26.32
C LYS A 4 4.92 -15.56 25.58
N LYS A 5 6.00 -15.51 24.79
CA LYS A 5 6.28 -14.41 23.87
C LYS A 5 5.07 -14.28 22.94
N LYS A 6 4.31 -13.19 23.07
CA LYS A 6 3.26 -12.85 22.09
C LYS A 6 3.97 -12.70 20.73
N LYS A 7 3.76 -13.64 19.82
CA LYS A 7 4.19 -13.47 18.43
C LYS A 7 3.45 -12.25 17.88
N ASN A 8 4.16 -11.18 17.58
CA ASN A 8 3.60 -10.08 16.82
C ASN A 8 3.26 -10.62 15.43
N ASN A 9 1.98 -10.82 15.17
CA ASN A 9 1.51 -11.27 13.87
C ASN A 9 1.60 -10.09 12.90
N ILE A 10 2.68 -10.06 12.12
CA ILE A 10 2.79 -9.16 10.99
C ILE A 10 1.97 -9.78 9.86
N VAL A 11 0.86 -9.16 9.51
CA VAL A 11 0.05 -9.57 8.37
C VAL A 11 0.62 -8.87 7.13
N ILE A 12 0.94 -9.66 6.12
CA ILE A 12 1.45 -9.18 4.83
C ILE A 12 0.42 -9.51 3.76
N GLY A 13 0.10 -8.55 2.91
CA GLY A 13 -0.81 -8.76 1.79
C GLY A 13 -0.89 -7.57 0.84
N ILE A 14 -1.81 -7.67 -0.10
CA ILE A 14 -2.05 -6.66 -1.13
C ILE A 14 -3.05 -5.64 -0.61
N ASP A 15 -2.84 -4.35 -0.92
CA ASP A 15 -3.79 -3.28 -0.63
C ASP A 15 -4.46 -2.80 -1.93
N THR A 16 -3.70 -2.20 -2.81
CA THR A 16 -4.23 -1.55 -4.00
C THR A 16 -3.65 -2.15 -5.27
N LEU A 17 -4.52 -2.38 -6.25
CA LEU A 17 -4.15 -2.71 -7.63
C LEU A 17 -4.49 -1.56 -8.55
N GLU A 18 -3.58 -1.23 -9.47
CA GLU A 18 -3.87 -0.38 -10.60
C GLU A 18 -3.87 -1.20 -11.89
N VAL A 19 -4.97 -1.12 -12.63
CA VAL A 19 -5.11 -1.72 -13.95
C VAL A 19 -5.38 -0.66 -15.00
N GLU A 20 -4.98 -0.92 -16.24
CA GLU A 20 -5.22 -0.03 -17.37
C GLU A 20 -6.15 -0.68 -18.37
N ILE A 21 -7.13 0.11 -18.80
CA ILE A 21 -8.15 -0.22 -19.77
C ILE A 21 -7.83 0.59 -21.02
N GLN A 22 -7.61 -0.08 -22.14
CA GLN A 22 -7.57 0.59 -23.43
C GLN A 22 -8.99 0.81 -23.90
N ALA A 23 -9.38 2.04 -24.13
CA ALA A 23 -10.70 2.39 -24.64
C ALA A 23 -10.59 3.52 -25.65
N SER A 24 -11.28 3.36 -26.78
CA SER A 24 -11.39 4.38 -27.84
C SER A 24 -12.45 5.43 -27.51
N ILE A 25 -13.35 5.14 -26.59
CA ILE A 25 -14.44 6.03 -26.19
C ILE A 25 -14.06 6.74 -24.88
N LEU A 26 -14.12 8.06 -24.90
CA LEU A 26 -13.95 8.88 -23.70
C LEU A 26 -15.31 9.02 -23.02
N LEU A 27 -15.41 8.62 -21.75
CA LEU A 27 -16.58 8.94 -20.94
C LEU A 27 -16.64 10.44 -20.67
N HIS A 28 -17.84 10.98 -20.54
CA HIS A 28 -18.04 12.42 -20.24
C HIS A 28 -17.39 12.83 -18.91
N GLU A 29 -17.21 11.89 -17.98
CA GLU A 29 -16.57 12.15 -16.69
C GLU A 29 -15.10 11.72 -16.70
N ASN A 30 -14.20 12.63 -16.30
CA ASN A 30 -12.77 12.34 -16.16
C ASN A 30 -12.45 11.38 -15.01
N THR A 31 -13.41 11.14 -14.11
CA THR A 31 -13.24 10.28 -12.94
C THR A 31 -14.54 9.59 -12.57
N HIS A 32 -14.53 8.27 -12.45
CA HIS A 32 -15.64 7.47 -11.93
C HIS A 32 -15.22 6.77 -10.63
N ILE A 33 -16.13 6.75 -9.64
CA ILE A 33 -15.86 6.20 -8.30
C ILE A 33 -16.76 4.99 -8.07
N PHE A 34 -16.15 3.82 -7.88
CA PHE A 34 -16.84 2.60 -7.50
C PHE A 34 -17.04 2.56 -5.98
N ARG A 35 -18.25 2.26 -5.54
CA ARG A 35 -18.60 2.22 -4.12
C ARG A 35 -19.17 0.85 -3.72
N SER A 36 -18.97 0.47 -2.45
CA SER A 36 -19.66 -0.67 -1.84
C SER A 36 -21.15 -0.35 -1.65
N ALA A 37 -21.93 -1.34 -1.26
CA ALA A 37 -23.33 -1.17 -0.91
C ALA A 37 -23.54 -0.13 0.22
N ASN A 38 -22.57 0.03 1.11
CA ASN A 38 -22.59 1.00 2.21
C ASN A 38 -21.96 2.36 1.83
N GLY A 39 -21.69 2.61 0.54
CA GLY A 39 -21.17 3.88 0.04
C GLY A 39 -19.67 4.08 0.17
N VAL A 40 -18.92 3.10 0.70
CA VAL A 40 -17.45 3.19 0.85
C VAL A 40 -16.78 3.13 -0.53
N GLU A 41 -15.87 4.05 -0.82
CA GLU A 41 -15.06 4.02 -2.06
C GLU A 41 -14.14 2.79 -2.06
N ILE A 42 -14.39 1.87 -3.00
CA ILE A 42 -13.63 0.63 -3.19
C ILE A 42 -12.68 0.71 -4.39
N GLY A 43 -12.93 1.63 -5.30
CA GLY A 43 -12.10 1.85 -6.47
C GLY A 43 -12.39 3.18 -7.14
N ARG A 44 -11.44 3.61 -7.97
CA ARG A 44 -11.54 4.85 -8.73
C ARG A 44 -10.94 4.70 -10.10
N MET A 45 -11.70 5.03 -11.12
CA MET A 45 -11.26 5.08 -12.51
C MET A 45 -10.97 6.53 -12.91
N LYS A 46 -9.88 6.75 -13.64
CA LYS A 46 -9.48 8.06 -14.16
C LYS A 46 -9.10 7.95 -15.62
N ALA A 47 -9.44 8.94 -16.42
CA ALA A 47 -8.98 9.06 -17.80
C ALA A 47 -7.45 9.20 -17.84
N VAL A 48 -6.82 8.51 -18.80
CA VAL A 48 -5.40 8.61 -19.17
C VAL A 48 -5.31 8.74 -20.68
N LYS A 49 -4.12 9.05 -21.22
CA LYS A 49 -3.92 9.38 -22.63
C LYS A 49 -4.59 8.41 -23.63
N ASN A 50 -4.58 7.11 -23.35
CA ASN A 50 -5.06 6.06 -24.26
C ASN A 50 -6.11 5.15 -23.62
N GLY A 51 -6.97 5.69 -22.75
CA GLY A 51 -8.00 4.91 -22.07
C GLY A 51 -8.20 5.34 -20.62
N TYR A 52 -8.31 4.37 -19.72
CA TYR A 52 -8.57 4.62 -18.31
C TYR A 52 -7.64 3.84 -17.42
N ARG A 53 -7.34 4.40 -16.26
CA ARG A 53 -6.67 3.72 -15.17
C ARG A 53 -7.63 3.53 -14.00
N LEU A 54 -7.85 2.27 -13.65
CA LEU A 54 -8.67 1.88 -12.51
C LEU A 54 -7.77 1.48 -11.34
N SER A 55 -7.94 2.14 -10.20
CA SER A 55 -7.29 1.81 -8.93
C SER A 55 -8.33 1.13 -8.04
N ILE A 56 -8.02 -0.07 -7.54
CA ILE A 56 -8.92 -0.91 -6.74
C ILE A 56 -8.27 -1.19 -5.40
N CYS A 57 -8.94 -0.85 -4.30
CA CYS A 57 -8.51 -1.19 -2.95
C CYS A 57 -9.14 -2.53 -2.53
N LEU A 58 -8.36 -3.60 -2.60
CA LEU A 58 -8.83 -4.97 -2.35
C LEU A 58 -9.35 -5.20 -0.91
N PRO A 59 -8.70 -4.71 0.17
CA PRO A 59 -9.23 -4.84 1.52
C PRO A 59 -10.58 -4.15 1.70
N LYS A 60 -10.78 -2.97 1.13
CA LYS A 60 -12.04 -2.22 1.23
C LYS A 60 -13.23 -2.96 0.58
N ILE A 61 -12.96 -3.75 -0.44
CA ILE A 61 -13.96 -4.63 -1.05
C ILE A 61 -14.52 -5.64 -0.04
N LEU A 62 -13.65 -6.14 0.85
CA LEU A 62 -14.02 -7.22 1.76
C LEU A 62 -14.55 -6.71 3.10
N ARG A 63 -13.95 -5.64 3.63
CA ARG A 63 -14.09 -5.22 5.02
C ARG A 63 -14.50 -3.75 5.17
N GLU A 64 -14.62 -3.04 4.02
CA GLU A 64 -14.88 -1.59 3.97
C GLU A 64 -13.78 -0.73 4.62
N ASP A 65 -12.72 -1.36 5.11
CA ASP A 65 -11.51 -0.73 5.61
C ASP A 65 -10.27 -1.31 4.92
N ASN A 66 -9.11 -0.71 5.18
CA ASN A 66 -7.82 -1.19 4.70
C ASN A 66 -6.79 -1.37 5.84
N ILE A 67 -7.25 -1.75 7.03
CA ILE A 67 -6.39 -2.03 8.18
C ILE A 67 -5.60 -3.31 7.93
N GLU A 68 -6.32 -4.37 7.58
CA GLU A 68 -5.73 -5.64 7.21
C GLU A 68 -5.62 -5.78 5.69
N PRO A 69 -4.42 -6.09 5.16
CA PRO A 69 -4.26 -6.28 3.73
C PRO A 69 -4.92 -7.59 3.25
N PHE A 70 -5.21 -7.64 1.96
CA PHE A 70 -5.71 -8.82 1.30
C PHE A 70 -4.65 -9.93 1.24
N ASN A 71 -5.07 -11.17 1.51
CA ASN A 71 -4.22 -12.35 1.38
C ASN A 71 -4.88 -13.43 0.50
N VAL A 72 -4.16 -14.54 0.28
CA VAL A 72 -4.62 -15.62 -0.61
C VAL A 72 -5.92 -16.27 -0.15
N ASN A 73 -6.22 -16.27 1.15
CA ASN A 73 -7.44 -16.87 1.71
C ASN A 73 -8.70 -16.07 1.36
N ASP A 74 -8.55 -14.78 1.05
CA ASP A 74 -9.67 -13.88 0.70
C ASP A 74 -10.09 -13.99 -0.79
N PHE A 75 -9.44 -14.86 -1.56
CA PHE A 75 -9.53 -14.89 -3.03
C PHE A 75 -10.97 -15.05 -3.57
N LYS A 76 -11.77 -15.97 -2.99
CA LYS A 76 -13.16 -16.19 -3.44
C LYS A 76 -14.05 -14.97 -3.24
N ALA A 77 -13.86 -14.28 -2.13
CA ALA A 77 -14.64 -13.08 -1.83
C ALA A 77 -14.31 -11.94 -2.81
N ILE A 78 -13.03 -11.79 -3.19
CA ILE A 78 -12.62 -10.79 -4.19
C ILE A 78 -13.16 -11.11 -5.57
N GLN A 79 -13.18 -12.35 -6.00
CA GLN A 79 -13.75 -12.71 -7.30
C GLN A 79 -15.20 -12.25 -7.43
N LYS A 80 -16.00 -12.38 -6.36
CA LYS A 80 -17.39 -11.93 -6.34
C LYS A 80 -17.50 -10.42 -6.59
N VAL A 81 -16.64 -9.64 -5.95
CA VAL A 81 -16.72 -8.17 -6.07
C VAL A 81 -16.09 -7.65 -7.36
N LEU A 82 -15.03 -8.28 -7.83
CA LEU A 82 -14.49 -7.98 -9.17
C LEU A 82 -15.53 -8.25 -10.25
N SER A 83 -16.39 -9.27 -10.09
CA SER A 83 -17.52 -9.53 -10.97
C SER A 83 -18.57 -8.40 -10.94
N MET A 84 -18.76 -7.76 -9.79
CA MET A 84 -19.64 -6.59 -9.71
C MET A 84 -19.06 -5.39 -10.47
N ILE A 85 -17.80 -5.07 -10.22
CA ILE A 85 -17.06 -4.00 -10.94
C ILE A 85 -17.05 -4.32 -12.45
N GLN A 86 -16.82 -5.57 -12.82
CA GLN A 86 -16.85 -6.01 -14.22
C GLN A 86 -18.20 -5.74 -14.88
N ARG A 87 -19.32 -6.07 -14.20
CA ARG A 87 -20.66 -5.83 -14.72
C ARG A 87 -20.91 -4.34 -14.95
N GLU A 88 -20.48 -3.51 -14.02
CA GLU A 88 -20.59 -2.05 -14.17
C GLU A 88 -19.74 -1.53 -15.34
N LEU A 89 -18.52 -2.06 -15.51
CA LEU A 89 -17.64 -1.71 -16.62
C LEU A 89 -18.08 -2.28 -17.97
N GLN A 90 -18.70 -3.46 -18.02
CA GLN A 90 -19.23 -4.03 -19.26
C GLN A 90 -20.32 -3.16 -19.90
N ASN A 91 -21.07 -2.40 -19.09
CA ASN A 91 -22.02 -1.41 -19.60
C ASN A 91 -21.32 -0.19 -20.23
N LEU A 92 -20.04 0.01 -19.94
CA LEU A 92 -19.25 1.15 -20.40
C LEU A 92 -18.20 0.77 -21.48
N PHE A 93 -17.70 -0.47 -21.45
CA PHE A 93 -16.61 -0.94 -22.31
C PHE A 93 -16.85 -2.39 -22.74
N GLU A 94 -16.49 -2.72 -23.97
CA GLU A 94 -16.57 -4.09 -24.50
C GLU A 94 -15.58 -5.07 -23.85
N ASN A 95 -14.52 -4.56 -23.22
CA ASN A 95 -13.46 -5.36 -22.63
C ASN A 95 -13.81 -5.86 -21.22
N THR A 96 -13.39 -7.09 -20.90
CA THR A 96 -13.58 -7.63 -19.56
C THR A 96 -12.49 -7.12 -18.60
N LEU A 97 -12.87 -6.84 -17.34
CA LEU A 97 -11.93 -6.43 -16.30
C LEU A 97 -10.73 -7.39 -16.18
N LEU A 98 -10.99 -8.69 -16.34
CA LEU A 98 -9.97 -9.73 -16.19
C LEU A 98 -8.85 -9.68 -17.24
N GLU A 99 -9.11 -9.10 -18.40
CA GLU A 99 -8.15 -8.94 -19.50
C GLU A 99 -7.32 -7.67 -19.41
N MET A 100 -7.68 -6.78 -18.48
CA MET A 100 -6.98 -5.51 -18.29
C MET A 100 -5.56 -5.72 -17.79
N THR A 101 -4.66 -4.84 -18.23
CA THR A 101 -3.24 -4.90 -17.87
C THR A 101 -2.98 -4.35 -16.48
N VAL A 102 -2.33 -5.13 -15.62
CA VAL A 102 -1.88 -4.68 -14.29
C VAL A 102 -0.68 -3.75 -14.44
N LYS A 103 -0.79 -2.52 -13.95
CA LYS A 103 0.25 -1.46 -14.01
C LYS A 103 1.03 -1.32 -12.73
N SER A 104 0.39 -1.46 -11.59
CA SER A 104 1.07 -1.45 -10.30
C SER A 104 0.29 -2.26 -9.25
N CYS A 105 1.01 -2.68 -8.24
CA CYS A 105 0.43 -3.36 -7.09
C CYS A 105 1.09 -2.89 -5.81
N GLU A 106 0.28 -2.47 -4.85
CA GLU A 106 0.71 -2.11 -3.51
C GLU A 106 0.64 -3.33 -2.60
N VAL A 107 1.78 -3.70 -2.03
CA VAL A 107 1.89 -4.75 -1.02
C VAL A 107 2.31 -4.09 0.28
N ASN A 108 1.63 -4.40 1.35
CA ASN A 108 1.93 -3.81 2.64
C ASN A 108 2.07 -4.83 3.78
N SER A 109 2.66 -4.37 4.86
CA SER A 109 2.59 -4.99 6.18
C SER A 109 2.24 -3.93 7.22
N THR A 110 1.41 -4.31 8.19
CA THR A 110 1.06 -3.46 9.32
C THR A 110 1.66 -4.06 10.60
N ILE A 111 2.44 -3.24 11.30
CA ILE A 111 3.04 -3.59 12.59
C ILE A 111 2.20 -2.91 13.66
N GLN A 112 1.66 -3.70 14.58
CA GLN A 112 0.93 -3.20 15.72
C GLN A 112 1.90 -2.91 16.87
N LEU A 113 1.93 -1.68 17.33
CA LEU A 113 2.70 -1.22 18.48
C LEU A 113 1.84 -1.23 19.74
N SER A 114 2.46 -1.38 20.89
CA SER A 114 1.76 -1.37 22.18
C SER A 114 1.08 -0.04 22.49
N ASP A 115 1.55 1.05 21.87
CA ASP A 115 1.15 2.42 22.14
C ASP A 115 1.26 3.29 20.87
N LYS A 116 0.31 4.22 20.68
CA LYS A 116 0.32 5.21 19.59
C LYS A 116 1.54 6.14 19.64
N GLU A 117 1.99 6.48 20.84
CA GLU A 117 3.10 7.42 21.03
C GLU A 117 4.42 6.86 20.50
N LYS A 118 4.55 5.53 20.41
CA LYS A 118 5.75 4.87 19.87
C LYS A 118 5.89 4.98 18.35
N THR A 119 4.83 5.30 17.63
CA THR A 119 4.86 5.37 16.16
C THR A 119 5.77 6.48 15.66
N ALA A 120 5.67 7.69 16.22
CA ALA A 120 6.45 8.85 15.78
C ALA A 120 7.96 8.69 16.06
N PRO A 121 8.42 8.28 17.25
CA PRO A 121 9.83 7.99 17.49
C PRO A 121 10.39 6.90 16.56
N LEU A 122 9.61 5.86 16.28
CA LEU A 122 10.02 4.79 15.37
C LEU A 122 10.16 5.29 13.93
N LEU A 123 9.21 6.11 13.45
CA LEU A 123 9.30 6.76 12.14
C LEU A 123 10.53 7.65 12.03
N HIS A 124 10.81 8.44 13.07
CA HIS A 124 11.99 9.30 13.10
C HIS A 124 13.27 8.47 13.02
N LEU A 125 13.40 7.40 13.81
CA LEU A 125 14.54 6.48 13.78
C LEU A 125 14.72 5.83 12.40
N LEU A 126 13.63 5.32 11.80
CA LEU A 126 13.67 4.74 10.47
C LEU A 126 14.09 5.76 9.41
N SER A 127 13.63 7.02 9.54
CA SER A 127 14.03 8.10 8.64
C SER A 127 15.53 8.37 8.71
N GLN A 128 16.10 8.44 9.91
CA GLN A 128 17.55 8.61 10.11
C GLN A 128 18.31 7.47 9.44
N ILE A 129 17.91 6.21 9.67
CA ILE A 129 18.55 5.04 9.07
C ILE A 129 18.49 5.10 7.55
N LEU A 130 17.38 5.50 6.99
CA LEU A 130 17.19 5.58 5.54
C LEU A 130 18.00 6.71 4.92
N LEU A 131 18.14 7.85 5.61
CA LEU A 131 18.97 8.98 5.16
C LEU A 131 20.45 8.63 5.13
N THR A 132 20.94 7.82 6.06
CA THR A 132 22.36 7.36 6.02
C THR A 132 22.72 6.57 4.76
N LYS A 133 21.73 6.13 3.99
CA LYS A 133 21.89 5.24 2.82
C LYS A 133 21.39 5.85 1.54
N ARG A 134 20.63 6.92 1.64
CA ARG A 134 20.03 7.62 0.51
C ARG A 134 20.28 9.10 0.70
N GLU A 135 20.70 9.73 -0.35
CA GLU A 135 20.94 11.16 -0.33
C GLU A 135 19.65 11.97 -0.07
N LYS A 136 18.49 11.40 -0.36
CA LYS A 136 17.20 12.08 -0.28
C LYS A 136 16.07 11.15 0.16
N LEU A 137 15.20 11.66 1.02
CA LEU A 137 13.88 11.08 1.32
C LEU A 137 12.81 12.12 1.07
N LEU A 138 11.60 11.65 0.81
CA LEU A 138 10.39 12.45 0.82
C LEU A 138 9.71 12.25 2.17
N VAL A 139 9.59 13.31 2.96
CA VAL A 139 9.04 13.28 4.32
C VAL A 139 7.82 14.17 4.40
N ALA A 140 6.76 13.69 5.02
CA ALA A 140 5.60 14.47 5.41
C ALA A 140 5.59 14.62 6.92
N TYR A 141 5.42 15.86 7.38
CA TYR A 141 5.33 16.22 8.79
C TYR A 141 3.89 16.50 9.21
N THR A 142 3.58 16.29 10.49
CA THR A 142 2.27 16.62 11.07
C THR A 142 1.99 18.12 10.96
N GLY A 143 0.76 18.48 10.59
CA GLY A 143 0.33 19.88 10.53
C GLY A 143 0.69 20.61 9.24
N GLN A 144 1.31 19.98 8.27
CA GLN A 144 1.49 20.56 6.94
C GLN A 144 0.14 20.74 6.24
N ARG A 145 -0.18 22.01 5.88
CA ARG A 145 -1.39 22.34 5.11
C ARG A 145 -1.30 21.77 3.68
N THR A 146 -2.46 21.49 3.15
CA THR A 146 -2.75 20.96 1.81
C THR A 146 -1.95 21.63 0.69
N GLY A 147 -1.28 20.84 -0.15
CA GLY A 147 -0.62 21.28 -1.39
C GLY A 147 0.75 20.62 -1.60
N LYS A 148 1.67 20.68 -0.63
CA LYS A 148 2.95 19.96 -0.67
C LYS A 148 3.06 19.04 0.53
N ARG A 149 2.39 17.89 0.44
CA ARG A 149 2.39 16.90 1.53
C ARG A 149 3.77 16.32 1.84
N TYR A 150 4.67 16.31 0.87
CA TYR A 150 6.01 15.73 1.02
C TYR A 150 7.09 16.76 0.71
N GLU A 151 8.06 16.87 1.61
CA GLU A 151 9.28 17.65 1.42
C GLU A 151 10.43 16.70 1.08
N VAL A 152 11.29 17.14 0.14
CA VAL A 152 12.56 16.45 -0.13
C VAL A 152 13.55 16.85 0.94
N VAL A 153 14.00 15.89 1.75
CA VAL A 153 14.93 16.17 2.84
C VAL A 153 16.25 15.41 2.66
N LYS A 154 17.35 16.07 2.99
CA LYS A 154 18.67 15.47 3.17
C LYS A 154 18.96 15.21 4.65
N ASN A 155 18.43 16.08 5.51
CA ASN A 155 18.50 15.97 6.97
C ASN A 155 17.10 16.14 7.56
N LEU A 156 16.84 15.50 8.71
CA LEU A 156 15.56 15.64 9.39
C LEU A 156 15.48 16.96 10.14
N CYS A 157 14.30 17.59 10.08
CA CYS A 157 14.02 18.77 10.88
C CYS A 157 13.84 18.37 12.34
N ASN A 158 14.66 18.93 13.24
CA ASN A 158 14.52 18.73 14.68
C ASN A 158 13.17 19.30 15.18
N GLY A 159 12.52 18.56 16.08
CA GLY A 159 11.26 18.98 16.70
C GLY A 159 10.00 18.80 15.86
N LYS A 160 10.10 18.47 14.58
CA LYS A 160 8.91 18.16 13.75
C LYS A 160 8.53 16.68 13.82
N ARG A 161 7.26 16.40 14.10
CA ARG A 161 6.73 15.04 14.09
C ARG A 161 6.55 14.54 12.65
N ILE A 162 7.16 13.40 12.32
CA ILE A 162 7.05 12.76 11.03
C ILE A 162 5.76 11.92 10.99
N GLU A 163 4.94 12.10 9.94
CA GLU A 163 3.77 11.27 9.66
C GLU A 163 4.08 10.13 8.69
N SER A 164 4.87 10.42 7.67
CA SER A 164 5.22 9.44 6.65
C SER A 164 6.54 9.76 5.96
N ILE A 165 7.16 8.70 5.47
CA ILE A 165 8.38 8.70 4.68
C ILE A 165 8.14 7.91 3.41
N LYS A 166 8.66 8.37 2.29
CA LYS A 166 8.69 7.58 1.05
C LYS A 166 9.97 7.81 0.25
N THR A 167 10.30 6.84 -0.59
CA THR A 167 11.37 7.04 -1.56
C THR A 167 10.85 7.83 -2.75
N PRO A 168 11.68 8.68 -3.38
CA PRO A 168 11.36 9.25 -4.67
C PRO A 168 11.06 8.14 -5.68
N GLN A 169 10.00 8.32 -6.46
CA GLN A 169 9.68 7.40 -7.54
C GLN A 169 10.52 7.77 -8.76
N LEU A 170 11.45 6.90 -9.11
CA LEU A 170 12.23 7.03 -10.34
C LEU A 170 11.50 6.28 -11.46
N SER A 171 11.54 6.81 -12.69
CA SER A 171 10.85 6.26 -13.87
C SER A 171 11.16 4.77 -14.11
N ASN A 172 12.38 4.35 -13.80
CA ASN A 172 12.85 2.97 -13.98
C ASN A 172 12.93 2.15 -12.70
N SER A 173 12.36 2.65 -11.59
CA SER A 173 12.39 1.90 -10.31
C SER A 173 11.49 0.67 -10.38
N ARG A 174 11.97 -0.42 -9.79
CA ARG A 174 11.20 -1.65 -9.61
C ARG A 174 10.01 -1.44 -8.69
N PHE A 175 10.22 -0.66 -7.65
CA PHE A 175 9.20 -0.24 -6.69
C PHE A 175 9.59 1.09 -6.04
N CYS A 176 8.61 1.76 -5.46
CA CYS A 176 8.84 2.75 -4.41
C CYS A 176 8.30 2.20 -3.09
N PHE A 177 8.83 2.68 -1.96
CA PHE A 177 8.28 2.29 -0.68
C PHE A 177 7.88 3.51 0.15
N LYS A 178 6.94 3.29 1.05
CA LYS A 178 6.40 4.28 1.96
C LYS A 178 6.24 3.63 3.33
N ILE A 179 6.56 4.39 4.38
CA ILE A 179 6.32 4.02 5.77
C ILE A 179 5.55 5.16 6.43
N TYR A 180 4.49 4.84 7.17
CA TYR A 180 3.68 5.88 7.79
C TYR A 180 2.90 5.41 9.01
N ASP A 181 2.44 6.40 9.81
CA ASP A 181 1.52 6.21 10.92
C ASP A 181 0.11 5.96 10.39
N LYS A 182 -0.29 4.69 10.35
CA LYS A 182 -1.62 4.29 9.88
C LYS A 182 -2.72 4.69 10.86
N SER A 183 -2.42 4.75 12.17
CA SER A 183 -3.36 5.22 13.18
C SER A 183 -3.76 6.67 12.94
N LEU A 184 -2.76 7.51 12.61
CA LEU A 184 -2.98 8.93 12.32
C LEU A 184 -3.76 9.12 11.00
N GLU A 185 -3.49 8.31 9.99
CA GLU A 185 -4.24 8.32 8.73
C GLU A 185 -5.71 8.01 8.97
N GLN A 186 -6.01 6.99 9.79
CA GLN A 186 -7.39 6.62 10.14
C GLN A 186 -8.14 7.72 10.90
N GLN A 187 -7.45 8.47 11.77
CA GLN A 187 -8.07 9.59 12.48
C GLN A 187 -8.50 10.73 11.54
N LYS A 188 -7.80 10.90 10.40
CA LYS A 188 -8.09 11.94 9.40
C LYS A 188 -9.26 11.57 8.49
N THR A 189 -9.54 10.30 8.30
CA THR A 189 -10.66 9.82 7.49
C THR A 189 -11.91 9.73 8.34
N LYS A 190 -12.90 10.60 8.09
CA LYS A 190 -14.17 10.67 8.84
C LYS A 190 -14.95 9.35 8.87
N GLU A 191 -14.64 8.43 7.95
CA GLU A 191 -15.33 7.16 7.75
C GLU A 191 -15.03 6.08 8.82
N GLN A 192 -14.00 6.28 9.65
CA GLN A 192 -13.50 5.21 10.54
C GLN A 192 -13.47 5.58 12.03
N LYS A 193 -14.39 6.43 12.49
CA LYS A 193 -14.45 6.82 13.91
C LYS A 193 -14.71 5.67 14.89
N GLN A 194 -15.22 4.53 14.43
CA GLN A 194 -15.65 3.44 15.31
C GLN A 194 -14.56 2.43 15.70
N ASN A 195 -13.41 2.40 14.99
CA ASN A 195 -12.35 1.40 15.22
C ASN A 195 -10.98 2.00 15.55
N ILE A 196 -10.92 3.18 16.14
CA ILE A 196 -9.65 3.79 16.57
C ILE A 196 -9.14 3.00 17.77
N THR A 197 -8.20 2.10 17.54
CA THR A 197 -7.51 1.39 18.61
C THR A 197 -6.53 2.33 19.30
N ASP A 198 -6.35 2.19 20.63
CA ASP A 198 -5.30 2.93 21.38
C ASP A 198 -3.89 2.46 21.05
N ARG A 199 -3.78 1.47 20.17
CA ARG A 199 -2.54 0.91 19.69
C ARG A 199 -2.01 1.69 18.50
N GLY A 200 -0.69 1.88 18.44
CA GLY A 200 -0.04 2.44 17.27
C GLY A 200 -0.02 1.44 16.11
N LEU A 201 -0.28 1.92 14.89
CA LEU A 201 -0.20 1.13 13.68
C LEU A 201 0.84 1.74 12.74
N LEU A 202 1.97 1.06 12.56
CA LEU A 202 2.97 1.43 11.58
C LEU A 202 2.76 0.60 10.31
N ARG A 203 2.53 1.27 9.16
CA ARG A 203 2.39 0.60 7.87
C ARG A 203 3.60 0.80 7.01
N ILE A 204 4.05 -0.30 6.39
CA ILE A 204 5.15 -0.35 5.44
C ILE A 204 4.59 -0.85 4.11
N GLU A 205 4.67 -0.03 3.08
CA GLU A 205 4.12 -0.29 1.74
C GLU A 205 5.25 -0.31 0.70
N PHE A 206 5.14 -1.27 -0.23
CA PHE A 206 5.93 -1.31 -1.46
C PHE A 206 4.97 -1.27 -2.65
N VAL A 207 5.08 -0.23 -3.45
CA VAL A 207 4.30 -0.10 -4.69
C VAL A 207 5.16 -0.62 -5.83
N TYR A 208 4.86 -1.84 -6.27
CA TYR A 208 5.55 -2.49 -7.39
C TYR A 208 5.07 -1.92 -8.71
N SER A 209 6.00 -1.45 -9.53
CA SER A 209 5.75 -1.04 -10.90
C SER A 209 5.63 -2.27 -11.84
N VAL A 210 5.28 -2.06 -13.10
CA VAL A 210 5.29 -3.10 -14.14
C VAL A 210 6.62 -3.87 -14.16
N ARG A 211 7.76 -3.17 -14.01
CA ARG A 211 9.08 -3.81 -13.92
C ARG A 211 9.21 -4.71 -12.68
N GLY A 212 8.70 -4.26 -11.54
CA GLY A 212 8.72 -5.04 -10.30
C GLY A 212 7.82 -6.28 -10.39
N LEU A 213 6.63 -6.13 -10.95
CA LEU A 213 5.70 -7.23 -11.19
C LEU A 213 6.28 -8.28 -12.14
N LYS A 214 6.93 -7.83 -13.22
CA LYS A 214 7.64 -8.73 -14.15
C LYS A 214 8.76 -9.51 -13.45
N GLN A 215 9.55 -8.86 -12.58
CA GLN A 215 10.59 -9.53 -11.81
C GLN A 215 10.05 -10.50 -10.75
N ALA A 216 8.87 -10.22 -10.20
CA ALA A 216 8.16 -11.15 -9.31
C ALA A 216 7.52 -12.31 -10.08
N ASN A 217 7.59 -12.30 -11.42
CA ASN A 217 6.98 -13.29 -12.30
C ASN A 217 5.46 -13.45 -12.03
N THR A 218 4.78 -12.32 -11.87
CA THR A 218 3.32 -12.26 -11.81
C THR A 218 2.74 -12.14 -13.23
N GLY A 219 1.47 -12.49 -13.41
CA GLY A 219 0.78 -12.30 -14.67
C GLY A 219 0.69 -10.83 -15.09
N ARG A 220 0.49 -10.58 -16.39
CA ARG A 220 0.36 -9.23 -16.95
C ARG A 220 -1.09 -8.74 -16.94
N THR A 221 -2.03 -9.66 -17.19
CA THR A 221 -3.46 -9.36 -17.09
C THR A 221 -3.95 -9.55 -15.66
N LEU A 222 -5.09 -8.95 -15.34
CA LEU A 222 -5.69 -9.11 -14.02
C LEU A 222 -6.08 -10.57 -13.75
N LYS A 223 -6.52 -11.31 -14.77
CA LYS A 223 -6.83 -12.74 -14.70
C LYS A 223 -5.61 -13.57 -14.29
N GLU A 224 -4.48 -13.34 -14.95
CA GLU A 224 -3.22 -14.04 -14.64
C GLU A 224 -2.66 -13.63 -13.28
N PHE A 225 -2.80 -12.34 -12.92
CA PHE A 225 -2.33 -11.81 -11.67
C PHE A 225 -3.12 -12.36 -10.48
N LEU A 226 -4.45 -12.44 -10.58
CA LEU A 226 -5.34 -12.92 -9.52
C LEU A 226 -5.34 -14.45 -9.41
N THR A 227 -4.16 -15.05 -9.33
CA THR A 227 -3.96 -16.47 -9.02
C THR A 227 -3.18 -16.61 -7.72
N ALA A 228 -3.46 -17.66 -6.96
CA ALA A 228 -2.73 -17.93 -5.71
C ALA A 228 -1.21 -17.96 -5.93
N ASN A 229 -0.76 -18.51 -7.05
CA ASN A 229 0.66 -18.60 -7.40
C ASN A 229 1.27 -17.22 -7.66
N SER A 230 0.64 -16.37 -8.47
CA SER A 230 1.09 -14.99 -8.72
C SER A 230 1.17 -14.16 -7.43
N ILE A 231 0.14 -14.23 -6.61
CA ILE A 231 0.07 -13.52 -5.34
C ILE A 231 1.18 -14.00 -4.39
N ASN A 232 1.36 -15.30 -4.22
CA ASN A 232 2.42 -15.85 -3.38
C ASN A 232 3.81 -15.41 -3.85
N ARG A 233 4.09 -15.44 -5.16
CA ARG A 233 5.36 -14.94 -5.73
C ARG A 233 5.59 -13.48 -5.41
N LEU A 234 4.56 -12.64 -5.49
CA LEU A 234 4.66 -11.23 -5.14
C LEU A 234 4.93 -11.03 -3.65
N LEU A 235 4.25 -11.77 -2.77
CA LEU A 235 4.47 -11.72 -1.32
C LEU A 235 5.88 -12.18 -0.94
N GLU A 236 6.42 -13.22 -1.58
CA GLU A 236 7.81 -13.63 -1.38
C GLU A 236 8.80 -12.58 -1.90
N CYS A 237 8.50 -11.92 -3.02
CA CYS A 237 9.27 -10.79 -3.52
C CYS A 237 9.29 -9.64 -2.50
N TYR A 238 8.13 -9.30 -1.93
CA TYR A 238 8.00 -8.31 -0.86
C TYR A 238 8.86 -8.68 0.36
N LYS A 239 8.79 -9.91 0.86
CA LYS A 239 9.60 -10.37 2.00
C LYS A 239 11.09 -10.24 1.75
N ARG A 240 11.54 -10.57 0.53
CA ARG A 240 12.93 -10.43 0.11
C ARG A 240 13.35 -8.96 0.06
N ASP A 241 12.53 -8.12 -0.55
CA ASP A 241 12.79 -6.69 -0.69
C ASP A 241 12.77 -5.97 0.65
N TYR A 242 11.81 -6.30 1.51
CA TYR A 242 11.77 -5.86 2.90
C TYR A 242 13.07 -6.18 3.65
N LYS A 243 13.53 -7.44 3.58
CA LYS A 243 14.80 -7.85 4.19
C LYS A 243 15.99 -7.08 3.61
N THR A 244 16.02 -6.89 2.30
CA THR A 244 17.13 -6.17 1.64
C THR A 244 17.14 -4.70 2.00
N TYR A 245 16.00 -4.04 1.98
CA TYR A 245 15.89 -2.60 2.22
C TYR A 245 15.95 -2.20 3.68
N LEU A 246 15.28 -2.94 4.54
CA LEU A 246 15.19 -2.59 5.96
C LEU A 246 16.15 -3.37 6.84
N LYS A 247 16.52 -4.61 6.49
CA LYS A 247 17.35 -5.50 7.33
C LYS A 247 18.84 -5.51 7.00
N LYS A 248 19.23 -5.49 5.71
CA LYS A 248 20.66 -5.45 5.30
C LYS A 248 21.42 -4.23 5.81
N ASN A 249 20.70 -3.30 6.26
CA ASN A 249 21.13 -2.00 6.69
C ASN A 249 21.49 -1.95 8.19
N TYR A 250 21.43 -3.07 8.84
CA TYR A 250 21.57 -3.25 10.28
C TYR A 250 22.90 -3.85 10.73
N LYS A 251 23.91 -3.96 9.86
CA LYS A 251 25.20 -4.51 10.27
C LYS A 251 26.07 -3.59 11.13
N SER A 252 25.64 -2.38 11.44
CA SER A 252 26.34 -1.54 12.40
C SER A 252 25.69 -1.58 13.79
N LYS A 253 26.19 -2.44 14.63
CA LYS A 253 26.30 -2.40 16.11
C LYS A 253 25.07 -2.25 17.02
N ARG A 254 23.81 -2.14 16.55
CA ARG A 254 22.65 -2.24 17.45
C ARG A 254 21.57 -3.12 16.80
N ARG A 255 21.24 -4.25 17.44
CA ARG A 255 20.02 -5.02 17.17
C ARG A 255 18.84 -4.10 17.41
N LEU A 256 18.31 -3.51 16.38
CA LEU A 256 17.04 -2.80 16.47
C LEU A 256 15.92 -3.84 16.49
N LEU A 257 15.32 -3.85 17.46
CA LEU A 257 14.06 -4.14 18.10
C LEU A 257 12.81 -4.28 17.19
N LEU A 258 12.94 -4.50 15.88
CA LEU A 258 11.81 -4.87 15.02
C LEU A 258 11.42 -6.36 15.17
N TYR A 259 12.14 -7.13 16.01
CA TYR A 259 11.86 -8.54 16.29
C TYR A 259 11.52 -8.84 17.75
N ASP A 260 11.63 -7.87 18.65
CA ASP A 260 11.35 -8.03 20.08
C ASP A 260 10.12 -7.26 20.55
N TYR A 261 9.27 -6.81 19.62
CA TYR A 261 7.99 -6.19 19.94
C TYR A 261 6.80 -6.98 19.44
#